data_55267addc5eb4f79d23b5f6a1da94810
#
_entry.id   55267addc5eb4f79d23b5f6a1da94810
#
_cell.length_a   1.000
_cell.length_b   1.000
_cell.length_c   1.000
_cell.angle_alpha   90.00
_cell.angle_beta   90.00
_cell.angle_gamma   90.00
#
_symmetry.space_group_name_H-M   'P 1'
#
loop_
_entity.id
_entity.type
_entity.pdbx_description
1 polymer ?
#
loop_
_entity_poly.entity_id
_entity_poly.type
_entity_poly.pdbx_seq_one_letter_code
_entity_poly.pdbx_strand_id
1 'polypeptide(L)'
;AAIFGLMGYGVLKGYQLTFDYAKQELLLERVDDNGQLIGRGFEKGTACGSAPMRMKRHIPIVDLSFDGKLYPMGIDCGANANVLKQDLAQDLLSFLDYEEEKVAIAGVGGVQADNHVAYLTDAKVGDVKLQDMYTVLTNQDIGAGKGDDALPIQGLLGTPFLNQYKTTLNFVKGEITFYP
;
A
#
# COMPACT_ATOMS: atom_id res chain seq x y z
N ALA A 1 -23.45 0.04 -5.40
CA ALA A 1 -22.97 -0.81 -6.48
C ALA A 1 -23.04 -2.27 -6.05
N ALA A 2 -23.41 -3.20 -6.97
CA ALA A 2 -23.39 -4.63 -6.66
C ALA A 2 -21.97 -5.16 -6.89
N ILE A 3 -21.41 -5.86 -5.90
CA ILE A 3 -20.12 -6.56 -6.02
C ILE A 3 -20.42 -7.96 -6.56
N PHE A 4 -19.91 -8.29 -7.76
CA PHE A 4 -20.11 -9.58 -8.41
C PHE A 4 -19.02 -10.61 -8.07
N GLY A 5 -17.92 -10.18 -7.47
CA GLY A 5 -16.83 -11.05 -7.06
C GLY A 5 -15.58 -10.29 -6.65
N LEU A 6 -14.58 -11.05 -6.19
CA LEU A 6 -13.25 -10.56 -5.85
C LEU A 6 -12.21 -11.29 -6.69
N MET A 7 -11.29 -10.53 -7.27
CA MET A 7 -10.16 -11.08 -8.02
C MET A 7 -8.91 -11.07 -7.14
N GLY A 8 -8.53 -12.24 -6.66
CA GLY A 8 -7.42 -12.38 -5.73
C GLY A 8 -6.07 -12.59 -6.41
N TYR A 9 -5.00 -12.57 -5.60
CA TYR A 9 -3.61 -12.75 -6.01
C TYR A 9 -3.37 -13.98 -6.90
N GLY A 10 -4.08 -15.10 -6.64
CA GLY A 10 -3.95 -16.33 -7.44
C GLY A 10 -4.19 -16.13 -8.95
N VAL A 11 -5.06 -15.17 -9.32
CA VAL A 11 -5.32 -14.78 -10.70
C VAL A 11 -4.30 -13.73 -11.18
N LEU A 12 -3.95 -12.79 -10.31
CA LEU A 12 -3.17 -11.60 -10.66
C LEU A 12 -1.65 -11.83 -10.69
N LYS A 13 -1.14 -12.88 -10.07
CA LYS A 13 0.32 -13.13 -9.91
C LYS A 13 1.11 -13.23 -11.22
N GLY A 14 0.46 -13.54 -12.34
CA GLY A 14 1.09 -13.58 -13.67
C GLY A 14 1.03 -12.27 -14.45
N TYR A 15 0.65 -11.19 -13.75
CA TYR A 15 0.52 -9.87 -14.34
C TYR A 15 1.30 -8.85 -13.51
N GLN A 16 1.74 -7.78 -14.17
CA GLN A 16 1.98 -6.52 -13.46
C GLN A 16 0.69 -5.69 -13.49
N LEU A 17 0.39 -5.02 -12.39
CA LEU A 17 -0.79 -4.20 -12.21
C LEU A 17 -0.39 -2.74 -12.16
N THR A 18 -0.99 -1.90 -13.00
CA THR A 18 -0.79 -0.46 -12.93
C THR A 18 -2.08 0.22 -12.51
N PHE A 19 -2.03 0.91 -11.38
CA PHE A 19 -3.10 1.75 -10.85
C PHE A 19 -2.90 3.17 -11.35
N ASP A 20 -3.85 3.69 -12.11
CA ASP A 20 -3.92 5.09 -12.54
C ASP A 20 -5.22 5.70 -11.99
N TYR A 21 -5.14 6.21 -10.75
CA TYR A 21 -6.31 6.79 -10.08
C TYR A 21 -6.78 8.08 -10.75
N ALA A 22 -5.88 8.84 -11.36
CA ALA A 22 -6.24 10.07 -12.08
C ALA A 22 -7.14 9.78 -13.28
N LYS A 23 -6.93 8.65 -13.94
CA LYS A 23 -7.76 8.18 -15.06
C LYS A 23 -8.84 7.19 -14.65
N GLN A 24 -8.85 6.76 -13.39
CA GLN A 24 -9.72 5.67 -12.89
C GLN A 24 -9.53 4.36 -13.67
N GLU A 25 -8.27 4.04 -13.99
CA GLU A 25 -7.90 2.85 -14.77
C GLU A 25 -7.06 1.89 -13.95
N LEU A 26 -7.31 0.59 -14.15
CA LEU A 26 -6.45 -0.49 -13.73
C LEU A 26 -5.97 -1.23 -14.98
N LEU A 27 -4.66 -1.18 -15.24
CA LEU A 27 -4.05 -1.85 -16.37
C LEU A 27 -3.44 -3.18 -15.92
N LEU A 28 -3.78 -4.26 -16.62
CA LEU A 28 -3.22 -5.59 -16.38
C LEU A 28 -2.36 -5.97 -17.59
N GLU A 29 -1.09 -6.20 -17.35
CA GLU A 29 -0.13 -6.56 -18.38
C GLU A 29 0.52 -7.90 -18.01
N ARG A 30 0.39 -8.88 -18.89
CA ARG A 30 0.95 -10.21 -18.66
C ARG A 30 2.47 -10.16 -18.63
N VAL A 31 3.07 -10.90 -17.69
CA VAL A 31 4.53 -11.03 -17.57
C VAL A 31 4.95 -12.49 -17.65
N ASP A 32 6.21 -12.72 -18.06
CA ASP A 32 6.85 -14.02 -18.03
C ASP A 32 7.37 -14.38 -16.63
N ASP A 33 8.02 -15.53 -16.50
CA ASP A 33 8.56 -16.03 -15.24
C ASP A 33 9.70 -15.16 -14.65
N ASN A 34 10.24 -14.24 -15.44
CA ASN A 34 11.23 -13.24 -15.00
C ASN A 34 10.60 -11.87 -14.74
N GLY A 35 9.28 -11.75 -14.86
CA GLY A 35 8.55 -10.51 -14.71
C GLY A 35 8.71 -9.51 -15.87
N GLN A 36 9.17 -9.99 -17.04
CA GLN A 36 9.22 -9.19 -18.26
C GLN A 36 7.87 -9.20 -18.96
N LEU A 37 7.52 -8.08 -19.60
CA LEU A 37 6.26 -8.00 -20.36
C LEU A 37 6.22 -8.99 -21.50
N ILE A 38 5.09 -9.68 -21.63
CA ILE A 38 4.77 -10.50 -22.78
C ILE A 38 3.97 -9.65 -23.76
N GLY A 39 4.62 -9.25 -24.85
CA GLY A 39 4.03 -8.39 -25.89
C GLY A 39 4.25 -6.90 -25.65
N ARG A 40 3.40 -6.09 -26.28
CA ARG A 40 3.48 -4.62 -26.16
C ARG A 40 2.79 -4.16 -24.88
N GLY A 41 3.54 -3.46 -24.03
CA GLY A 41 2.98 -2.85 -22.82
C GLY A 41 2.21 -1.56 -23.09
N PHE A 42 1.45 -1.12 -22.08
CA PHE A 42 0.82 0.20 -22.08
C PHE A 42 1.88 1.29 -21.85
N GLU A 43 1.63 2.44 -22.44
CA GLU A 43 2.48 3.61 -22.22
C GLU A 43 2.20 4.20 -20.83
N LYS A 44 3.23 4.26 -19.99
CA LYS A 44 3.14 4.75 -18.61
C LYS A 44 3.88 6.07 -18.39
N GLY A 45 4.70 6.46 -19.34
CA GLY A 45 5.64 7.57 -19.19
C GLY A 45 6.98 7.11 -18.60
N THR A 46 7.81 8.07 -18.22
CA THR A 46 9.09 7.81 -17.57
C THR A 46 8.87 7.62 -16.07
N ALA A 47 9.39 6.53 -15.53
CA ALA A 47 9.33 6.28 -14.08
C ALA A 47 10.10 7.37 -13.32
N CYS A 48 9.53 7.86 -12.23
CA CYS A 48 10.20 8.79 -11.31
C CYS A 48 10.93 8.06 -10.16
N GLY A 49 10.70 6.76 -10.00
CA GLY A 49 11.40 5.91 -9.07
C GLY A 49 10.82 4.51 -8.96
N SER A 50 11.53 3.63 -8.30
CA SER A 50 11.07 2.29 -7.95
C SER A 50 11.63 1.86 -6.60
N ALA A 51 11.02 0.81 -6.03
CA ALA A 51 11.49 0.20 -4.79
C ALA A 51 11.26 -1.32 -4.79
N PRO A 52 12.04 -2.07 -3.99
CA PRO A 52 11.76 -3.47 -3.75
C PRO A 52 10.38 -3.67 -3.12
N MET A 53 9.69 -4.69 -3.58
CA MET A 53 8.41 -5.15 -3.03
C MET A 53 8.52 -6.64 -2.79
N ARG A 54 8.16 -7.11 -1.61
CA ARG A 54 8.16 -8.52 -1.28
C ARG A 54 6.75 -9.03 -1.05
N MET A 55 6.52 -10.28 -1.39
CA MET A 55 5.24 -10.94 -1.15
C MET A 55 5.31 -11.78 0.13
N LYS A 56 4.33 -11.62 0.99
CA LYS A 56 4.09 -12.56 2.09
C LYS A 56 2.67 -13.08 1.97
N ARG A 57 2.52 -14.38 1.69
CA ARG A 57 1.24 -14.97 1.26
C ARG A 57 0.71 -14.25 0.01
N HIS A 58 -0.36 -13.48 0.13
CA HIS A 58 -0.99 -12.72 -0.95
C HIS A 58 -0.91 -11.19 -0.76
N ILE A 59 -0.16 -10.74 0.25
CA ILE A 59 0.00 -9.31 0.57
C ILE A 59 1.33 -8.81 0.00
N PRO A 60 1.31 -7.82 -0.90
CA PRO A 60 2.51 -7.10 -1.30
C PRO A 60 2.95 -6.17 -0.17
N ILE A 61 4.25 -6.18 0.14
CA ILE A 61 4.85 -5.42 1.23
C ILE A 61 5.96 -4.55 0.67
N VAL A 62 5.92 -3.27 1.00
CA VAL A 62 6.97 -2.29 0.74
C VAL A 62 7.48 -1.71 2.06
N ASP A 63 8.69 -1.17 2.05
CA ASP A 63 9.22 -0.48 3.21
C ASP A 63 8.99 1.03 3.06
N LEU A 64 8.22 1.58 3.99
CA LEU A 64 8.04 3.02 4.15
C LEU A 64 9.21 3.55 4.99
N SER A 65 9.85 4.61 4.54
CA SER A 65 11.01 5.19 5.20
C SER A 65 10.70 6.54 5.82
N PHE A 66 11.13 6.71 7.08
CA PHE A 66 11.16 7.97 7.81
C PHE A 66 12.55 8.15 8.41
N ASP A 67 13.22 9.22 8.04
CA ASP A 67 14.57 9.56 8.52
C ASP A 67 15.56 8.37 8.45
N GLY A 68 15.47 7.59 7.36
CA GLY A 68 16.30 6.41 7.12
C GLY A 68 15.89 5.13 7.85
N LYS A 69 14.91 5.17 8.75
CA LYS A 69 14.35 3.98 9.41
C LYS A 69 13.23 3.40 8.55
N LEU A 70 13.22 2.08 8.38
CA LEU A 70 12.31 1.36 7.49
C LEU A 70 11.19 0.68 8.27
N TYR A 71 9.97 0.81 7.75
CA TYR A 71 8.76 0.25 8.34
C TYR A 71 8.00 -0.57 7.28
N PRO A 72 7.89 -1.89 7.45
CA PRO A 72 7.21 -2.74 6.49
C PRO A 72 5.70 -2.50 6.51
N MET A 73 5.15 -2.16 5.34
CA MET A 73 3.75 -1.82 5.14
C MET A 73 3.14 -2.73 4.09
N GLY A 74 1.96 -3.28 4.37
CA GLY A 74 1.17 -4.02 3.38
C GLY A 74 0.46 -3.05 2.42
N ILE A 75 0.36 -3.40 1.15
CA ILE A 75 -0.45 -2.64 0.18
C ILE A 75 -1.85 -3.25 0.12
N ASP A 76 -2.86 -2.42 0.33
CA ASP A 76 -4.29 -2.80 0.27
C ASP A 76 -5.08 -1.81 -0.59
N CYS A 77 -5.32 -2.16 -1.85
CA CYS A 77 -6.11 -1.34 -2.78
C CYS A 77 -7.60 -1.24 -2.42
N GLY A 78 -8.08 -2.03 -1.47
CA GLY A 78 -9.44 -1.95 -0.93
C GLY A 78 -9.60 -1.00 0.25
N ALA A 79 -8.51 -0.50 0.82
CA ALA A 79 -8.54 0.42 1.95
C ALA A 79 -8.67 1.89 1.50
N ASN A 80 -9.66 2.60 2.06
CA ASN A 80 -9.89 4.02 1.77
C ASN A 80 -8.96 4.97 2.55
N ALA A 81 -8.23 4.46 3.53
CA ALA A 81 -7.25 5.18 4.33
C ALA A 81 -5.98 4.34 4.44
N ASN A 82 -4.85 4.98 4.72
CA ASN A 82 -3.73 4.24 5.28
C ASN A 82 -4.04 3.89 6.73
N VAL A 83 -3.46 2.82 7.22
CA VAL A 83 -3.66 2.38 8.59
C VAL A 83 -2.30 2.11 9.23
N LEU A 84 -2.06 2.68 10.40
CA LEU A 84 -0.88 2.40 11.22
C LEU A 84 -1.29 1.78 12.55
N LYS A 85 -0.45 0.90 13.07
CA LYS A 85 -0.60 0.43 14.46
C LYS A 85 -0.33 1.59 15.43
N GLN A 86 -1.16 1.70 16.46
CA GLN A 86 -1.10 2.79 17.43
C GLN A 86 0.24 2.84 18.20
N ASP A 87 0.86 1.69 18.45
CA ASP A 87 2.18 1.60 19.10
C ASP A 87 3.28 2.20 18.22
N LEU A 88 3.20 2.05 16.90
CA LEU A 88 4.12 2.67 15.97
C LEU A 88 4.00 4.19 15.94
N ALA A 89 2.82 4.74 16.18
CA ALA A 89 2.59 6.18 16.17
C ALA A 89 3.50 6.93 17.16
N GLN A 90 3.89 6.29 18.26
CA GLN A 90 4.84 6.89 19.23
C GLN A 90 6.24 7.08 18.64
N ASP A 91 6.69 6.16 17.80
CA ASP A 91 7.98 6.25 17.13
C ASP A 91 7.98 7.29 15.99
N LEU A 92 6.79 7.64 15.49
CA LEU A 92 6.57 8.52 14.33
C LEU A 92 5.96 9.87 14.69
N LEU A 93 5.97 10.29 15.96
CA LEU A 93 5.31 11.53 16.41
C LEU A 93 5.70 12.78 15.62
N SER A 94 6.98 12.88 15.20
CA SER A 94 7.48 14.02 14.41
C SER A 94 7.04 13.99 12.93
N PHE A 95 6.43 12.90 12.48
CA PHE A 95 5.96 12.68 11.12
C PHE A 95 4.43 12.55 11.03
N LEU A 96 3.74 12.79 12.16
CA LEU A 96 2.29 12.71 12.27
C LEU A 96 1.71 14.07 12.61
N ASP A 97 0.96 14.65 11.67
CA ASP A 97 0.15 15.84 11.91
C ASP A 97 -1.27 15.39 12.29
N TYR A 98 -1.57 15.49 13.58
CA TYR A 98 -2.80 14.94 14.15
C TYR A 98 -4.02 15.82 13.87
N GLU A 99 -5.12 15.18 13.53
CA GLU A 99 -6.43 15.80 13.46
C GLU A 99 -7.20 15.63 14.77
N GLU A 100 -8.06 16.58 15.09
CA GLU A 100 -8.94 16.48 16.26
C GLU A 100 -10.05 15.44 16.05
N GLU A 101 -10.38 15.14 14.79
CA GLU A 101 -11.41 14.19 14.42
C GLU A 101 -11.00 12.76 14.73
N LYS A 102 -11.98 11.96 15.15
CA LYS A 102 -11.87 10.53 15.30
C LYS A 102 -12.80 9.82 14.35
N VAL A 103 -12.36 8.70 13.82
CA VAL A 103 -13.14 7.94 12.84
C VAL A 103 -13.35 6.49 13.26
N ALA A 104 -14.42 5.90 12.74
CA ALA A 104 -14.61 4.46 12.82
C ALA A 104 -13.97 3.81 11.59
N ILE A 105 -13.23 2.71 11.79
CA ILE A 105 -12.77 1.85 10.71
C ILE A 105 -13.46 0.50 10.77
N ALA A 106 -13.78 -0.02 9.60
CA ALA A 106 -14.33 -1.36 9.42
C ALA A 106 -13.32 -2.20 8.64
N GLY A 107 -13.03 -3.40 9.12
CA GLY A 107 -12.09 -4.32 8.49
C GLY A 107 -12.36 -5.75 8.91
N VAL A 108 -11.43 -6.64 8.61
CA VAL A 108 -11.52 -8.09 8.93
C VAL A 108 -11.72 -8.33 10.44
N GLY A 109 -11.22 -7.44 11.29
CA GLY A 109 -11.38 -7.49 12.76
C GLY A 109 -12.72 -6.93 13.28
N GLY A 110 -13.62 -6.46 12.40
CA GLY A 110 -14.89 -5.84 12.76
C GLY A 110 -14.86 -4.32 12.61
N VAL A 111 -15.71 -3.63 13.38
CA VAL A 111 -15.76 -2.16 13.41
C VAL A 111 -15.15 -1.67 14.72
N GLN A 112 -14.19 -0.77 14.63
CA GLN A 112 -13.63 -0.05 15.78
C GLN A 112 -13.93 1.45 15.61
N ALA A 113 -14.55 2.03 16.63
CA ALA A 113 -14.79 3.47 16.72
C ALA A 113 -13.59 4.18 17.37
N ASP A 114 -13.61 5.51 17.33
CA ASP A 114 -12.69 6.40 18.05
C ASP A 114 -11.20 6.24 17.71
N ASN A 115 -10.89 5.83 16.47
CA ASN A 115 -9.51 5.84 16.01
C ASN A 115 -9.04 7.26 15.72
N HIS A 116 -7.83 7.58 16.13
CA HIS A 116 -7.19 8.85 15.79
C HIS A 116 -6.85 8.91 14.31
N VAL A 117 -6.91 10.12 13.78
CA VAL A 117 -6.51 10.44 12.41
C VAL A 117 -5.29 11.35 12.45
N ALA A 118 -4.38 11.15 11.53
CA ALA A 118 -3.25 12.02 11.30
C ALA A 118 -2.88 12.04 9.81
N TYR A 119 -2.22 13.10 9.37
CA TYR A 119 -1.51 13.09 8.11
C TYR A 119 -0.07 12.63 8.34
N LEU A 120 0.33 11.62 7.61
CA LEU A 120 1.69 11.09 7.65
C LEU A 120 2.55 11.87 6.68
N THR A 121 3.54 12.60 7.21
CA THR A 121 4.37 13.55 6.48
C THR A 121 5.79 12.99 6.24
N ASP A 122 6.52 13.55 5.27
CA ASP A 122 7.92 13.22 4.96
C ASP A 122 8.25 11.73 4.71
N ALA A 123 7.24 10.94 4.36
CA ALA A 123 7.39 9.54 4.04
C ALA A 123 8.07 9.33 2.67
N LYS A 124 8.80 8.21 2.54
CA LYS A 124 9.38 7.77 1.26
C LYS A 124 9.18 6.28 1.05
N VAL A 125 9.09 5.89 -0.23
CA VAL A 125 9.27 4.49 -0.65
C VAL A 125 10.41 4.44 -1.66
N GLY A 126 11.52 3.80 -1.30
CA GLY A 126 12.78 3.98 -2.00
C GLY A 126 13.21 5.45 -1.97
N ASP A 127 13.49 6.04 -3.13
CA ASP A 127 13.84 7.44 -3.26
C ASP A 127 12.64 8.36 -3.56
N VAL A 128 11.44 7.78 -3.72
CA VAL A 128 10.22 8.53 -4.04
C VAL A 128 9.63 9.13 -2.79
N LYS A 129 9.54 10.47 -2.76
CA LYS A 129 8.85 11.18 -1.69
C LYS A 129 7.34 11.05 -1.87
N LEU A 130 6.66 10.85 -0.76
CA LEU A 130 5.21 10.86 -0.66
C LEU A 130 4.76 12.17 -0.04
N GLN A 131 3.65 12.70 -0.54
CA GLN A 131 2.99 13.84 0.09
C GLN A 131 2.23 13.37 1.34
N ASP A 132 1.68 14.32 2.07
CA ASP A 132 0.95 14.05 3.29
C ASP A 132 -0.20 13.07 3.05
N MET A 133 -0.21 11.99 3.80
CA MET A 133 -1.13 10.88 3.58
C MET A 133 -2.11 10.73 4.75
N TYR A 134 -3.40 10.83 4.45
CA TYR A 134 -4.46 10.54 5.41
C TYR A 134 -4.30 9.12 5.98
N THR A 135 -4.16 9.04 7.29
CA THR A 135 -3.79 7.82 8.00
C THR A 135 -4.61 7.66 9.27
N VAL A 136 -5.15 6.47 9.49
CA VAL A 136 -5.88 6.12 10.70
C VAL A 136 -4.97 5.30 11.62
N LEU A 137 -4.91 5.68 12.89
CA LEU A 137 -4.14 5.00 13.92
C LEU A 137 -5.05 4.05 14.69
N THR A 138 -4.69 2.76 14.74
CA THR A 138 -5.57 1.74 15.31
C THR A 138 -4.85 0.71 16.16
N ASN A 139 -5.53 0.21 17.17
CA ASN A 139 -5.13 -0.99 17.93
C ASN A 139 -5.76 -2.28 17.37
N GLN A 140 -6.57 -2.16 16.31
CA GLN A 140 -7.22 -3.31 15.71
C GLN A 140 -6.21 -4.22 15.00
N ASP A 141 -6.51 -5.50 14.95
CA ASP A 141 -5.77 -6.43 14.10
C ASP A 141 -6.01 -6.06 12.62
N ILE A 142 -4.94 -5.69 11.95
CA ILE A 142 -4.93 -5.30 10.52
C ILE A 142 -4.79 -6.51 9.59
N GLY A 143 -5.12 -7.70 10.06
CA GLY A 143 -4.98 -8.93 9.27
C GLY A 143 -3.55 -9.46 9.22
N ALA A 144 -2.65 -8.95 10.06
CA ALA A 144 -1.25 -9.41 10.11
C ALA A 144 -1.11 -10.86 10.60
N GLY A 145 -2.14 -11.41 11.26
CA GLY A 145 -2.11 -12.74 11.84
C GLY A 145 -1.34 -12.79 13.17
N LYS A 146 -1.16 -13.99 13.72
CA LYS A 146 -0.47 -14.22 15.00
C LYS A 146 0.51 -15.38 14.89
N GLY A 147 1.52 -15.38 15.77
CA GLY A 147 2.53 -16.43 15.83
C GLY A 147 3.46 -16.45 14.62
N ASP A 148 4.00 -17.62 14.28
CA ASP A 148 4.97 -17.81 13.20
C ASP A 148 4.43 -17.45 11.81
N ASP A 149 3.12 -17.42 11.69
CA ASP A 149 2.41 -17.02 10.46
C ASP A 149 2.11 -15.52 10.36
N ALA A 150 2.48 -14.73 11.36
CA ALA A 150 2.23 -13.30 11.35
C ALA A 150 2.90 -12.61 10.15
N LEU A 151 2.19 -11.65 9.56
CA LEU A 151 2.78 -10.76 8.58
C LEU A 151 3.67 -9.74 9.30
N PRO A 152 4.90 -9.52 8.86
CA PRO A 152 5.80 -8.56 9.49
C PRO A 152 5.45 -7.13 9.06
N ILE A 153 4.16 -6.74 9.14
CA ILE A 153 3.69 -5.41 8.74
C ILE A 153 3.29 -4.58 9.95
N GLN A 154 3.55 -3.29 9.85
CA GLN A 154 3.25 -2.30 10.89
C GLN A 154 2.06 -1.42 10.51
N GLY A 155 1.53 -1.58 9.30
CA GLY A 155 0.38 -0.88 8.81
C GLY A 155 -0.02 -1.35 7.41
N LEU A 156 -1.02 -0.66 6.85
CA LEU A 156 -1.51 -0.85 5.50
C LEU A 156 -1.46 0.47 4.74
N LEU A 157 -1.04 0.42 3.49
CA LEU A 157 -1.05 1.52 2.54
C LEU A 157 -2.24 1.35 1.61
N GLY A 158 -3.20 2.24 1.75
CA GLY A 158 -4.44 2.24 0.98
C GLY A 158 -4.45 3.25 -0.18
N THR A 159 -5.65 3.69 -0.53
CA THR A 159 -5.88 4.67 -1.59
C THR A 159 -5.07 5.97 -1.41
N PRO A 160 -4.88 6.55 -0.19
CA PRO A 160 -4.08 7.77 -0.03
C PRO A 160 -2.61 7.61 -0.45
N PHE A 161 -2.08 6.39 -0.43
CA PHE A 161 -0.77 6.06 -0.97
C PHE A 161 -0.83 5.82 -2.48
N LEU A 162 -1.74 4.96 -2.93
CA LEU A 162 -1.80 4.50 -4.31
C LEU A 162 -2.18 5.60 -5.33
N ASN A 163 -2.87 6.67 -4.88
CA ASN A 163 -3.31 7.75 -5.76
C ASN A 163 -2.29 8.90 -5.90
N GLN A 164 -1.16 8.86 -5.21
CA GLN A 164 -0.14 9.92 -5.32
C GLN A 164 0.64 9.86 -6.64
N TYR A 165 0.78 8.66 -7.16
CA TYR A 165 1.46 8.38 -8.41
C TYR A 165 0.68 7.32 -9.20
N LYS A 166 0.83 7.33 -10.51
CA LYS A 166 0.51 6.14 -11.27
C LYS A 166 1.50 5.03 -10.82
N THR A 167 0.99 3.94 -10.28
CA THR A 167 1.80 2.96 -9.55
C THR A 167 1.69 1.59 -10.19
N THR A 168 2.82 0.98 -10.55
CA THR A 168 2.88 -0.38 -11.08
C THR A 168 3.44 -1.35 -10.04
N LEU A 169 2.74 -2.45 -9.78
CA LEU A 169 3.17 -3.58 -8.98
C LEU A 169 3.54 -4.75 -9.89
N ASN A 170 4.78 -5.16 -9.88
CA ASN A 170 5.23 -6.36 -10.57
C ASN A 170 5.53 -7.46 -9.55
N PHE A 171 4.61 -8.40 -9.40
CA PHE A 171 4.69 -9.45 -8.38
C PHE A 171 5.82 -10.45 -8.63
N VAL A 172 6.19 -10.68 -9.89
CA VAL A 172 7.25 -11.61 -10.26
C VAL A 172 8.62 -11.01 -10.01
N LYS A 173 8.83 -9.74 -10.41
CA LYS A 173 10.08 -9.02 -10.10
C LYS A 173 10.22 -8.65 -8.64
N GLY A 174 9.12 -8.59 -7.89
CA GLY A 174 9.13 -8.04 -6.55
C GLY A 174 9.48 -6.55 -6.55
N GLU A 175 8.82 -5.77 -7.40
CA GLU A 175 9.12 -4.36 -7.61
C GLU A 175 7.83 -3.52 -7.67
N ILE A 176 7.87 -2.36 -7.02
CA ILE A 176 6.91 -1.28 -7.20
C ILE A 176 7.58 -0.16 -7.98
N THR A 177 6.91 0.40 -8.99
CA THR A 177 7.40 1.50 -9.82
C THR A 177 6.40 2.63 -9.85
N PHE A 178 6.90 3.87 -9.76
CA PHE A 178 6.10 5.08 -9.71
C PHE A 178 6.28 5.93 -10.97
N TYR A 179 5.19 6.51 -11.45
CA TYR A 179 5.15 7.41 -12.60
C TYR A 179 4.38 8.68 -12.23
N PRO A 180 4.80 9.86 -12.74
CA PRO A 180 4.09 11.12 -12.51
C PRO A 180 2.67 11.13 -13.00
#